data_520e4760e170b34c74aa8c594e73dd8a
#
_entry.id   520e4760e170b34c74aa8c594e73dd8a
#
_cell.length_a   1.000
_cell.length_b   1.000
_cell.length_c   1.000
_cell.angle_alpha   90.00
_cell.angle_beta   90.00
_cell.angle_gamma   90.00
#
_symmetry.space_group_name_H-M   'P 1'
#
loop_
_entity.id
_entity.type
_entity.pdbx_description
1 polymer ?
#
loop_
_entity_poly.entity_id
_entity_poly.type
_entity_poly.pdbx_seq_one_letter_code
_entity_poly.pdbx_strand_id
1 'polypeptide(L)'
;VISSSTVVNAVVEKLRQALAHGQWRRGEMLPGQRELAEQLGISRPSLREAVTVLETLGLLRSMPGKGVLVLDVDAGVLSQAGEHVAAASLADVLQLRYTLEPFIVGLVAQSANSQDIGQLRLTLMDMREALDAQDSEACVSAYIAFHQELFALTTNPIFQSVVQQTSNALKQSADMLRKSPEHLAARLTENEAVVRAIREKNSAQASAQMRRHILQEGQRMGIELNIPDDTPSP
;
A
#
# COMPACT_ATOMS: atom_id res chain seq x y z
N VAL A 1 22.89 5.67 -9.30
CA VAL A 1 22.42 4.80 -10.39
C VAL A 1 20.99 4.43 -10.06
N ILE A 2 20.01 4.99 -10.79
CA ILE A 2 18.58 4.66 -10.63
C ILE A 2 18.42 3.18 -11.00
N SER A 3 17.89 2.36 -10.08
CA SER A 3 17.68 0.93 -10.32
C SER A 3 16.75 0.73 -11.52
N SER A 4 17.02 -0.26 -12.37
CA SER A 4 16.19 -0.63 -13.53
C SER A 4 14.72 -0.85 -13.12
N SER A 5 14.48 -1.42 -11.94
CA SER A 5 13.13 -1.63 -11.40
C SER A 5 12.36 -0.33 -11.13
N THR A 6 13.04 0.74 -10.70
CA THR A 6 12.42 2.06 -10.45
C THR A 6 11.93 2.69 -11.76
N VAL A 7 12.70 2.55 -12.84
CA VAL A 7 12.32 3.06 -14.17
C VAL A 7 11.12 2.28 -14.71
N VAL A 8 11.14 0.96 -14.61
CA VAL A 8 10.03 0.09 -15.08
C VAL A 8 8.74 0.43 -14.35
N ASN A 9 8.76 0.56 -13.03
CA ASN A 9 7.59 0.92 -12.23
C ASN A 9 7.02 2.29 -12.61
N ALA A 10 7.88 3.28 -12.83
CA ALA A 10 7.44 4.60 -13.29
C ALA A 10 6.77 4.54 -14.67
N VAL A 11 7.27 3.68 -15.57
CA VAL A 11 6.68 3.46 -16.90
C VAL A 11 5.34 2.74 -16.82
N VAL A 12 5.25 1.71 -15.98
CA VAL A 12 3.98 0.99 -15.72
C VAL A 12 2.92 1.96 -15.24
N GLU A 13 3.25 2.80 -14.27
CA GLU A 13 2.31 3.77 -13.71
C GLU A 13 1.89 4.82 -14.76
N LYS A 14 2.82 5.33 -15.55
CA LYS A 14 2.53 6.29 -16.63
C LYS A 14 1.62 5.70 -17.70
N LEU A 15 1.86 4.46 -18.11
CA LEU A 15 1.00 3.77 -19.08
C LEU A 15 -0.38 3.47 -18.48
N ARG A 16 -0.43 3.04 -17.22
CA ARG A 16 -1.69 2.78 -16.50
C ARG A 16 -2.56 4.04 -16.43
N GLN A 17 -1.97 5.19 -16.09
CA GLN A 17 -2.67 6.48 -16.07
C GLN A 17 -3.16 6.88 -17.47
N ALA A 18 -2.35 6.72 -18.50
CA ALA A 18 -2.74 7.01 -19.88
C ALA A 18 -3.93 6.15 -20.35
N LEU A 19 -3.94 4.86 -19.99
CA LEU A 19 -5.06 3.96 -20.24
C LEU A 19 -6.31 4.40 -19.45
N ALA A 20 -6.17 4.73 -18.18
CA ALA A 20 -7.27 5.20 -17.34
C ALA A 20 -7.89 6.50 -17.84
N HIS A 21 -7.09 7.43 -18.39
CA HIS A 21 -7.57 8.66 -19.01
C HIS A 21 -8.12 8.46 -20.45
N GLY A 22 -8.17 7.22 -20.94
CA GLY A 22 -8.73 6.91 -22.24
C GLY A 22 -7.88 7.36 -23.43
N GLN A 23 -6.56 7.55 -23.23
CA GLN A 23 -5.64 7.88 -24.31
C GLN A 23 -5.62 6.78 -25.39
N TRP A 24 -5.84 5.54 -24.98
CA TRP A 24 -6.10 4.40 -25.86
C TRP A 24 -7.30 3.63 -25.33
N ARG A 25 -8.26 3.35 -26.22
CA ARG A 25 -9.52 2.69 -25.87
C ARG A 25 -9.39 1.17 -25.96
N ARG A 26 -10.30 0.48 -25.32
CA ARG A 26 -10.47 -0.98 -25.49
C ARG A 26 -10.52 -1.35 -26.96
N GLY A 27 -9.76 -2.37 -27.34
CA GLY A 27 -9.66 -2.86 -28.71
C GLY A 27 -8.73 -2.05 -29.60
N GLU A 28 -8.19 -0.95 -29.11
CA GLU A 28 -7.16 -0.19 -29.85
C GLU A 28 -5.77 -0.82 -29.65
N MET A 29 -4.91 -0.60 -30.64
CA MET A 29 -3.51 -1.00 -30.57
C MET A 29 -2.68 0.15 -30.04
N LEU A 30 -1.78 -0.13 -29.10
CA LEU A 30 -0.76 0.84 -28.73
C LEU A 30 0.15 1.17 -29.92
N PRO A 31 0.73 2.36 -29.95
CA PRO A 31 1.80 2.69 -30.91
C PRO A 31 2.89 1.63 -30.90
N GLY A 32 3.61 1.48 -32.01
CA GLY A 32 4.70 0.53 -32.09
C GLY A 32 5.71 0.70 -30.95
N GLN A 33 6.23 -0.40 -30.38
CA GLN A 33 7.12 -0.33 -29.20
C GLN A 33 8.30 0.62 -29.38
N ARG A 34 8.79 0.82 -30.64
CA ARG A 34 9.84 1.79 -30.91
C ARG A 34 9.34 3.22 -30.72
N GLU A 35 8.22 3.53 -31.33
CA GLU A 35 7.60 4.84 -31.27
C GLU A 35 7.18 5.20 -29.84
N LEU A 36 6.54 4.25 -29.15
CA LEU A 36 6.10 4.44 -27.77
C LEU A 36 7.28 4.64 -26.80
N ALA A 37 8.41 3.93 -27.02
CA ALA A 37 9.61 4.14 -26.23
C ALA A 37 10.24 5.53 -26.47
N GLU A 38 10.23 6.00 -27.71
CA GLU A 38 10.68 7.35 -28.09
C GLU A 38 9.78 8.43 -27.45
N GLN A 39 8.45 8.28 -27.56
CA GLN A 39 7.48 9.20 -26.94
C GLN A 39 7.61 9.29 -25.40
N LEU A 40 7.91 8.18 -24.75
CA LEU A 40 8.07 8.11 -23.30
C LEU A 40 9.48 8.48 -22.82
N GLY A 41 10.45 8.61 -23.74
CA GLY A 41 11.85 8.91 -23.41
C GLY A 41 12.56 7.79 -22.64
N ILE A 42 12.23 6.51 -22.93
CA ILE A 42 12.72 5.34 -22.22
C ILE A 42 13.38 4.31 -23.15
N SER A 43 14.11 3.37 -22.56
CA SER A 43 14.69 2.26 -23.32
C SER A 43 13.61 1.26 -23.76
N ARG A 44 13.79 0.64 -24.94
CA ARG A 44 12.90 -0.42 -25.42
C ARG A 44 12.82 -1.63 -24.45
N PRO A 45 13.91 -2.09 -23.83
CA PRO A 45 13.83 -3.12 -22.80
C PRO A 45 12.92 -2.74 -21.63
N SER A 46 13.06 -1.52 -21.08
CA SER A 46 12.22 -1.04 -19.97
C SER A 46 10.73 -0.97 -20.37
N LEU A 47 10.44 -0.54 -21.60
CA LEU A 47 9.07 -0.56 -22.12
C LEU A 47 8.52 -1.99 -22.23
N ARG A 48 9.33 -2.95 -22.72
CA ARG A 48 8.91 -4.36 -22.80
C ARG A 48 8.59 -4.96 -21.45
N GLU A 49 9.42 -4.70 -20.44
CA GLU A 49 9.18 -5.14 -19.07
C GLU A 49 7.88 -4.52 -18.53
N ALA A 50 7.67 -3.23 -18.73
CA ALA A 50 6.43 -2.56 -18.32
C ALA A 50 5.18 -3.12 -19.03
N VAL A 51 5.26 -3.39 -20.33
CA VAL A 51 4.18 -4.04 -21.08
C VAL A 51 3.90 -5.44 -20.52
N THR A 52 4.92 -6.23 -20.19
CA THR A 52 4.74 -7.57 -19.59
C THR A 52 4.03 -7.48 -18.23
N VAL A 53 4.36 -6.49 -17.40
CA VAL A 53 3.64 -6.25 -16.14
C VAL A 53 2.17 -5.92 -16.41
N LEU A 54 1.88 -5.03 -17.35
CA LEU A 54 0.51 -4.66 -17.71
C LEU A 54 -0.27 -5.81 -18.38
N GLU A 55 0.41 -6.73 -19.07
CA GLU A 55 -0.18 -7.98 -19.56
C GLU A 55 -0.55 -8.93 -18.41
N THR A 56 0.32 -9.04 -17.42
CA THR A 56 0.04 -9.84 -16.21
C THR A 56 -1.16 -9.27 -15.43
N LEU A 57 -1.33 -7.95 -15.46
CA LEU A 57 -2.48 -7.26 -14.87
C LEU A 57 -3.75 -7.33 -15.76
N GLY A 58 -3.68 -7.96 -16.93
CA GLY A 58 -4.81 -8.09 -17.85
C GLY A 58 -5.21 -6.81 -18.58
N LEU A 59 -4.38 -5.77 -18.53
CA LEU A 59 -4.64 -4.47 -19.14
C LEU A 59 -4.27 -4.43 -20.61
N LEU A 60 -3.26 -5.19 -20.99
CA LEU A 60 -2.71 -5.27 -22.34
C LEU A 60 -2.61 -6.74 -22.77
N ARG A 61 -2.45 -6.95 -24.10
CA ARG A 61 -2.13 -8.25 -24.69
C ARG A 61 -1.21 -8.06 -25.90
N SER A 62 -0.03 -8.66 -25.83
CA SER A 62 0.86 -8.72 -27.01
C SER A 62 0.29 -9.65 -28.07
N MET A 63 0.18 -9.14 -29.29
CA MET A 63 -0.29 -9.88 -30.46
C MET A 63 0.91 -10.08 -31.40
N PRO A 64 1.42 -11.31 -31.57
CA PRO A 64 2.56 -11.57 -32.42
C PRO A 64 2.39 -10.99 -33.82
N GLY A 65 3.33 -10.15 -34.27
CA GLY A 65 3.30 -9.49 -35.58
C GLY A 65 2.28 -8.36 -35.74
N LYS A 66 1.44 -8.09 -34.74
CA LYS A 66 0.40 -7.03 -34.79
C LYS A 66 0.62 -5.89 -33.81
N GLY A 67 1.33 -6.12 -32.71
CA GLY A 67 1.58 -5.09 -31.68
C GLY A 67 0.97 -5.44 -30.33
N VAL A 68 0.61 -4.42 -29.54
CA VAL A 68 0.04 -4.59 -28.20
C VAL A 68 -1.39 -4.06 -28.20
N LEU A 69 -2.33 -4.93 -27.91
CA LEU A 69 -3.77 -4.65 -27.84
C LEU A 69 -4.15 -4.16 -26.45
N VAL A 70 -4.93 -3.11 -26.37
CA VAL A 70 -5.59 -2.68 -25.12
C VAL A 70 -6.78 -3.60 -24.89
N LEU A 71 -6.74 -4.33 -23.76
CA LEU A 71 -7.83 -5.19 -23.36
C LEU A 71 -8.96 -4.38 -22.70
N ASP A 72 -10.03 -5.07 -22.36
CA ASP A 72 -11.07 -4.50 -21.52
C ASP A 72 -10.49 -4.26 -20.14
N VAL A 73 -9.87 -3.14 -20.04
CA VAL A 73 -9.75 -2.56 -18.73
C VAL A 73 -11.18 -2.15 -18.42
N ASP A 74 -11.79 -2.79 -17.43
CA ASP A 74 -12.70 -2.04 -16.60
C ASP A 74 -11.83 -0.94 -15.93
N ALA A 75 -11.32 -0.05 -16.79
CA ALA A 75 -10.64 1.18 -16.38
C ALA A 75 -11.58 1.95 -15.44
N GLY A 76 -12.88 1.74 -15.60
CA GLY A 76 -13.88 2.13 -14.65
C GLY A 76 -13.68 1.48 -13.28
N VAL A 77 -13.42 0.20 -13.17
CA VAL A 77 -13.24 -0.46 -11.85
C VAL A 77 -11.88 -0.11 -11.23
N LEU A 78 -10.80 -0.07 -12.01
CA LEU A 78 -9.47 0.30 -11.47
C LEU A 78 -9.29 1.82 -11.34
N SER A 79 -9.86 2.63 -12.24
CA SER A 79 -9.90 4.09 -12.12
C SER A 79 -10.91 4.51 -11.06
N GLN A 80 -12.11 3.95 -11.05
CA GLN A 80 -13.10 4.21 -10.01
C GLN A 80 -12.63 3.73 -8.63
N ALA A 81 -12.01 2.55 -8.52
CA ALA A 81 -11.43 2.14 -7.26
C ALA A 81 -10.29 3.07 -6.82
N GLY A 82 -9.43 3.52 -7.73
CA GLY A 82 -8.39 4.50 -7.45
C GLY A 82 -8.95 5.89 -7.12
N GLU A 83 -9.96 6.34 -7.85
CA GLU A 83 -10.66 7.61 -7.60
C GLU A 83 -11.50 7.53 -6.31
N HIS A 84 -12.16 6.41 -6.04
CA HIS A 84 -12.88 6.20 -4.80
C HIS A 84 -11.94 6.14 -3.59
N VAL A 85 -10.77 5.50 -3.71
CA VAL A 85 -9.76 5.52 -2.64
C VAL A 85 -9.16 6.91 -2.47
N ALA A 86 -8.95 7.66 -3.55
CA ALA A 86 -8.48 9.06 -3.48
C ALA A 86 -9.54 10.01 -2.90
N ALA A 87 -10.83 9.69 -3.10
CA ALA A 87 -11.97 10.44 -2.55
C ALA A 87 -12.46 9.90 -1.19
N ALA A 88 -11.93 8.74 -0.74
CA ALA A 88 -12.32 8.13 0.52
C ALA A 88 -11.99 9.05 1.70
N SER A 89 -12.91 9.16 2.60
CA SER A 89 -12.66 9.86 3.86
C SER A 89 -11.65 9.09 4.71
N LEU A 90 -10.97 9.79 5.61
CA LEU A 90 -10.06 9.12 6.55
C LEU A 90 -10.80 8.09 7.43
N ALA A 91 -12.09 8.30 7.72
CA ALA A 91 -12.93 7.35 8.42
C ALA A 91 -13.10 6.04 7.62
N ASP A 92 -13.35 6.13 6.30
CA ASP A 92 -13.48 4.95 5.43
C ASP A 92 -12.16 4.16 5.38
N VAL A 93 -11.04 4.86 5.29
CA VAL A 93 -9.69 4.24 5.30
C VAL A 93 -9.43 3.53 6.63
N LEU A 94 -9.71 4.18 7.76
CA LEU A 94 -9.52 3.60 9.08
C LEU A 94 -10.46 2.40 9.32
N GLN A 95 -11.70 2.45 8.82
CA GLN A 95 -12.64 1.35 8.92
C GLN A 95 -12.18 0.13 8.11
N LEU A 96 -11.64 0.34 6.91
CA LEU A 96 -11.04 -0.73 6.11
C LEU A 96 -9.81 -1.33 6.80
N ARG A 97 -8.93 -0.49 7.32
CA ARG A 97 -7.76 -0.91 8.10
C ARG A 97 -8.15 -1.72 9.32
N TYR A 98 -9.15 -1.27 10.07
CA TYR A 98 -9.68 -1.98 11.24
C TYR A 98 -10.15 -3.39 10.92
N THR A 99 -10.72 -3.58 9.74
CA THR A 99 -11.23 -4.88 9.29
C THR A 99 -10.10 -5.81 8.82
N LEU A 100 -9.16 -5.30 8.04
CA LEU A 100 -8.16 -6.12 7.34
C LEU A 100 -6.85 -6.30 8.12
N GLU A 101 -6.32 -5.22 8.71
CA GLU A 101 -4.98 -5.27 9.30
C GLU A 101 -4.87 -6.24 10.49
N PRO A 102 -5.84 -6.33 11.41
CA PRO A 102 -5.78 -7.31 12.49
C PRO A 102 -5.72 -8.76 12.00
N PHE A 103 -6.46 -9.07 10.92
CA PHE A 103 -6.42 -10.39 10.32
C PHE A 103 -5.06 -10.69 9.68
N ILE A 104 -4.53 -9.75 8.90
CA ILE A 104 -3.22 -9.88 8.23
C ILE A 104 -2.12 -10.06 9.27
N VAL A 105 -2.11 -9.24 10.31
CA VAL A 105 -1.12 -9.32 11.40
C VAL A 105 -1.19 -10.66 12.14
N GLY A 106 -2.39 -11.19 12.31
CA GLY A 106 -2.60 -12.54 12.85
C GLY A 106 -1.95 -13.63 11.99
N LEU A 107 -2.04 -13.53 10.66
CA LEU A 107 -1.37 -14.45 9.73
C LEU A 107 0.17 -14.27 9.77
N VAL A 108 0.65 -13.03 9.77
CA VAL A 108 2.08 -12.72 9.87
C VAL A 108 2.67 -13.30 11.17
N ALA A 109 1.96 -13.19 12.30
CA ALA A 109 2.41 -13.77 13.55
C ALA A 109 2.62 -15.29 13.49
N GLN A 110 1.86 -16.01 12.64
CA GLN A 110 2.03 -17.46 12.47
C GLN A 110 3.27 -17.80 11.62
N SER A 111 3.56 -17.01 10.59
CA SER A 111 4.55 -17.34 9.55
C SER A 111 5.88 -16.61 9.71
N ALA A 112 5.91 -15.38 10.26
CA ALA A 112 7.10 -14.54 10.32
C ALA A 112 8.30 -15.26 10.96
N ASN A 113 9.45 -15.19 10.32
CA ASN A 113 10.72 -15.70 10.83
C ASN A 113 11.53 -14.61 11.55
N SER A 114 12.72 -14.93 12.04
CA SER A 114 13.57 -13.98 12.77
C SER A 114 14.06 -12.81 11.90
N GLN A 115 14.25 -13.02 10.59
CA GLN A 115 14.64 -11.98 9.65
C GLN A 115 13.49 -10.98 9.46
N ASP A 116 12.27 -11.48 9.26
CA ASP A 116 11.06 -10.66 9.12
C ASP A 116 10.85 -9.77 10.35
N ILE A 117 10.97 -10.35 11.53
CA ILE A 117 10.88 -9.60 12.79
C ILE A 117 12.00 -8.56 12.91
N GLY A 118 13.22 -8.90 12.45
CA GLY A 118 14.33 -7.97 12.38
C GLY A 118 14.02 -6.75 11.51
N GLN A 119 13.42 -6.98 10.33
CA GLN A 119 13.05 -5.91 9.41
C GLN A 119 11.99 -4.98 10.00
N LEU A 120 10.93 -5.53 10.59
CA LEU A 120 9.92 -4.72 11.29
C LEU A 120 10.52 -3.88 12.42
N ARG A 121 11.51 -4.43 13.16
CA ARG A 121 12.18 -3.69 14.23
C ARG A 121 13.03 -2.53 13.69
N LEU A 122 13.63 -2.66 12.51
CA LEU A 122 14.39 -1.57 11.89
C LEU A 122 13.48 -0.36 11.62
N THR A 123 12.30 -0.57 11.05
CA THR A 123 11.36 0.54 10.81
C THR A 123 10.90 1.23 12.10
N LEU A 124 10.77 0.49 13.21
CA LEU A 124 10.47 1.08 14.51
C LEU A 124 11.65 1.82 15.12
N MET A 125 12.90 1.37 14.86
CA MET A 125 14.11 2.09 15.24
C MET A 125 14.21 3.43 14.51
N ASP A 126 13.99 3.44 13.18
CA ASP A 126 13.95 4.66 12.37
C ASP A 126 12.91 5.65 12.92
N MET A 127 11.73 5.13 13.29
CA MET A 127 10.67 5.95 13.88
C MET A 127 11.10 6.54 15.24
N ARG A 128 11.80 5.78 16.08
CA ARG A 128 12.32 6.23 17.36
C ARG A 128 13.40 7.29 17.20
N GLU A 129 14.36 7.06 16.30
CA GLU A 129 15.42 8.04 16.00
C GLU A 129 14.84 9.36 15.49
N ALA A 130 13.84 9.30 14.62
CA ALA A 130 13.12 10.47 14.13
C ALA A 130 12.38 11.23 15.25
N LEU A 131 11.78 10.49 16.21
CA LEU A 131 11.15 11.10 17.39
C LEU A 131 12.16 11.81 18.29
N ASP A 132 13.30 11.18 18.57
CA ASP A 132 14.37 11.72 19.39
C ASP A 132 15.00 12.97 18.74
N ALA A 133 15.07 12.98 17.41
CA ALA A 133 15.50 14.13 16.60
C ALA A 133 14.43 15.21 16.44
N GLN A 134 13.21 14.99 16.92
CA GLN A 134 12.03 15.86 16.71
C GLN A 134 11.70 16.09 15.21
N ASP A 135 12.06 15.14 14.36
CA ASP A 135 11.77 15.16 12.92
C ASP A 135 10.43 14.45 12.64
N SER A 136 9.36 15.24 12.65
CA SER A 136 8.00 14.75 12.41
C SER A 136 7.83 14.16 11.00
N GLU A 137 8.55 14.66 10.00
CA GLU A 137 8.48 14.16 8.61
C GLU A 137 9.10 12.75 8.51
N ALA A 138 10.30 12.59 9.04
CA ALA A 138 10.96 11.29 9.10
C ALA A 138 10.15 10.30 9.93
N CYS A 139 9.57 10.74 11.06
CA CYS A 139 8.75 9.89 11.92
C CYS A 139 7.48 9.38 11.20
N VAL A 140 6.76 10.24 10.48
CA VAL A 140 5.59 9.85 9.67
C VAL A 140 6.00 8.91 8.55
N SER A 141 7.15 9.15 7.91
CA SER A 141 7.68 8.28 6.86
C SER A 141 8.00 6.89 7.40
N ALA A 142 8.66 6.79 8.55
CA ALA A 142 8.96 5.52 9.21
C ALA A 142 7.68 4.79 9.70
N TYR A 143 6.68 5.52 10.19
CA TYR A 143 5.37 4.96 10.53
C TYR A 143 4.68 4.30 9.33
N ILE A 144 4.66 4.97 8.19
CA ILE A 144 4.09 4.42 6.95
C ILE A 144 4.90 3.20 6.48
N ALA A 145 6.25 3.28 6.53
CA ALA A 145 7.13 2.19 6.16
C ALA A 145 6.90 0.93 7.03
N PHE A 146 6.66 1.11 8.33
CA PHE A 146 6.32 -0.01 9.22
C PHE A 146 5.09 -0.78 8.74
N HIS A 147 4.00 -0.09 8.41
CA HIS A 147 2.79 -0.75 7.92
C HIS A 147 3.02 -1.41 6.55
N GLN A 148 3.76 -0.77 5.65
CA GLN A 148 4.08 -1.34 4.35
C GLN A 148 4.90 -2.64 4.49
N GLU A 149 5.93 -2.63 5.36
CA GLU A 149 6.75 -3.81 5.62
C GLU A 149 5.92 -4.94 6.25
N LEU A 150 5.11 -4.62 7.26
CA LEU A 150 4.22 -5.58 7.91
C LEU A 150 3.33 -6.32 6.90
N PHE A 151 2.82 -5.61 5.90
CA PHE A 151 1.95 -6.21 4.89
C PHE A 151 2.70 -6.91 3.77
N ALA A 152 3.95 -6.51 3.49
CA ALA A 152 4.82 -7.21 2.55
C ALA A 152 5.12 -8.65 3.03
N LEU A 153 5.04 -8.90 4.33
CA LEU A 153 5.22 -10.24 4.91
C LEU A 153 4.04 -11.18 4.65
N THR A 154 2.88 -10.67 4.21
CA THR A 154 1.81 -11.56 3.74
C THR A 154 2.14 -12.10 2.36
N THR A 155 1.93 -13.39 2.15
CA THR A 155 2.10 -14.03 0.84
C THR A 155 0.92 -13.81 -0.10
N ASN A 156 -0.14 -13.11 0.36
CA ASN A 156 -1.34 -12.87 -0.44
C ASN A 156 -1.22 -11.55 -1.23
N PRO A 157 -1.05 -11.60 -2.57
CA PRO A 157 -0.87 -10.41 -3.39
C PRO A 157 -2.10 -9.49 -3.39
N ILE A 158 -3.28 -10.02 -3.12
CA ILE A 158 -4.51 -9.21 -3.01
C ILE A 158 -4.44 -8.33 -1.76
N PHE A 159 -4.01 -8.87 -0.61
CA PHE A 159 -3.82 -8.08 0.60
C PHE A 159 -2.76 -7.00 0.39
N GLN A 160 -1.63 -7.33 -0.23
CA GLN A 160 -0.59 -6.35 -0.56
C GLN A 160 -1.14 -5.19 -1.41
N SER A 161 -1.94 -5.51 -2.44
CA SER A 161 -2.54 -4.50 -3.32
C SER A 161 -3.52 -3.58 -2.58
N VAL A 162 -4.41 -4.14 -1.76
CA VAL A 162 -5.39 -3.35 -0.98
C VAL A 162 -4.68 -2.43 0.00
N VAL A 163 -3.68 -2.94 0.72
CA VAL A 163 -2.93 -2.14 1.69
C VAL A 163 -2.10 -1.05 1.01
N GLN A 164 -1.53 -1.32 -0.16
CA GLN A 164 -0.84 -0.28 -0.92
C GLN A 164 -1.76 0.92 -1.22
N GLN A 165 -3.01 0.67 -1.53
CA GLN A 165 -4.00 1.73 -1.76
C GLN A 165 -4.34 2.48 -0.46
N THR A 166 -4.54 1.78 0.65
CA THR A 166 -4.79 2.42 1.96
C THR A 166 -3.58 3.20 2.45
N SER A 167 -2.36 2.73 2.22
CA SER A 167 -1.12 3.46 2.53
C SER A 167 -1.00 4.77 1.76
N ASN A 168 -1.46 4.81 0.51
CA ASN A 168 -1.48 6.03 -0.28
C ASN A 168 -2.49 7.05 0.28
N ALA A 169 -3.66 6.60 0.73
CA ALA A 169 -4.63 7.45 1.41
C ALA A 169 -4.10 7.98 2.76
N LEU A 170 -3.36 7.16 3.53
CA LEU A 170 -2.67 7.60 4.74
C LEU A 170 -1.59 8.65 4.46
N LYS A 171 -0.83 8.51 3.36
CA LYS A 171 0.14 9.54 2.96
C LYS A 171 -0.52 10.87 2.68
N GLN A 172 -1.70 10.89 2.06
CA GLN A 172 -2.48 12.12 1.85
C GLN A 172 -2.93 12.74 3.17
N SER A 173 -3.15 11.93 4.21
CA SER A 173 -3.49 12.36 5.57
C SER A 173 -2.26 12.63 6.44
N ALA A 174 -1.05 12.52 5.91
CA ALA A 174 0.21 12.69 6.64
C ALA A 174 0.33 14.07 7.32
N ASP A 175 -0.29 15.11 6.75
CA ASP A 175 -0.32 16.43 7.37
C ASP A 175 -1.03 16.44 8.73
N MET A 176 -2.06 15.62 8.90
CA MET A 176 -2.73 15.47 10.20
C MET A 176 -1.82 14.75 11.21
N LEU A 177 -1.05 13.77 10.76
CA LEU A 177 -0.09 13.05 11.59
C LEU A 177 1.06 13.96 12.05
N ARG A 178 1.55 14.85 11.17
CA ARG A 178 2.63 15.80 11.48
C ARG A 178 2.21 16.89 12.48
N LYS A 179 0.94 17.27 12.48
CA LYS A 179 0.41 18.33 13.37
C LYS A 179 0.26 17.90 14.84
N SER A 180 0.43 16.62 15.12
CA SER A 180 0.25 16.07 16.47
C SER A 180 1.42 15.16 16.84
N PRO A 181 2.64 15.72 16.99
CA PRO A 181 3.86 14.97 17.27
C PRO A 181 3.76 14.16 18.58
N GLU A 182 3.00 14.63 19.58
CA GLU A 182 2.73 13.91 20.82
C GLU A 182 2.05 12.56 20.58
N HIS A 183 1.30 12.42 19.50
CA HIS A 183 0.66 11.15 19.15
C HIS A 183 1.61 10.17 18.45
N LEU A 184 2.74 10.64 17.89
CA LEU A 184 3.70 9.77 17.22
C LEU A 184 4.39 8.81 18.20
N ALA A 185 4.72 9.28 19.40
CA ALA A 185 5.31 8.44 20.44
C ALA A 185 4.34 7.31 20.90
N ALA A 186 3.04 7.63 21.01
CA ALA A 186 2.03 6.64 21.33
C ALA A 186 1.93 5.57 20.23
N ARG A 187 1.95 5.97 18.95
CA ARG A 187 1.94 5.05 17.80
C ARG A 187 3.15 4.12 17.81
N LEU A 188 4.33 4.62 18.12
CA LEU A 188 5.53 3.79 18.24
C LEU A 188 5.33 2.70 19.29
N THR A 189 4.86 3.05 20.49
CA THR A 189 4.60 2.10 21.59
C THR A 189 3.57 1.04 21.20
N GLU A 190 2.52 1.44 20.50
CA GLU A 190 1.47 0.55 19.99
C GLU A 190 2.03 -0.45 18.96
N ASN A 191 2.81 0.03 18.00
CA ASN A 191 3.45 -0.81 16.98
C ASN A 191 4.49 -1.77 17.59
N GLU A 192 5.23 -1.34 18.61
CA GLU A 192 6.13 -2.23 19.37
C GLU A 192 5.37 -3.37 20.06
N ALA A 193 4.15 -3.11 20.57
CA ALA A 193 3.31 -4.15 21.14
C ALA A 193 2.86 -5.16 20.07
N VAL A 194 2.55 -4.71 18.85
CA VAL A 194 2.24 -5.60 17.73
C VAL A 194 3.43 -6.48 17.38
N VAL A 195 4.63 -5.90 17.20
CA VAL A 195 5.85 -6.67 16.86
C VAL A 195 6.22 -7.66 17.98
N ARG A 196 6.00 -7.29 19.23
CA ARG A 196 6.21 -8.20 20.36
C ARG A 196 5.31 -9.43 20.26
N ALA A 197 4.02 -9.24 20.00
CA ALA A 197 3.07 -10.34 19.86
C ALA A 197 3.39 -11.23 18.62
N ILE A 198 3.86 -10.63 17.51
CA ILE A 198 4.35 -11.38 16.34
C ILE A 198 5.56 -12.24 16.70
N ARG A 199 6.53 -11.68 17.43
CA ARG A 199 7.73 -12.41 17.89
C ARG A 199 7.37 -13.59 18.81
N GLU A 200 6.34 -13.42 19.62
CA GLU A 200 5.84 -14.46 20.54
C GLU A 200 4.94 -15.48 19.83
N LYS A 201 4.77 -15.35 18.49
CA LYS A 201 3.88 -16.21 17.69
C LYS A 201 2.44 -16.23 18.20
N ASN A 202 2.03 -15.18 18.90
CA ASN A 202 0.70 -15.03 19.46
C ASN A 202 -0.22 -14.28 18.47
N SER A 203 -0.82 -15.02 17.55
CA SER A 203 -1.71 -14.50 16.51
C SER A 203 -2.89 -13.71 17.08
N ALA A 204 -3.54 -14.22 18.13
CA ALA A 204 -4.68 -13.55 18.75
C ALA A 204 -4.28 -12.22 19.40
N GLN A 205 -3.14 -12.19 20.10
CA GLN A 205 -2.62 -10.99 20.72
C GLN A 205 -2.17 -9.97 19.67
N ALA A 206 -1.51 -10.42 18.60
CA ALA A 206 -1.08 -9.55 17.49
C ALA A 206 -2.29 -8.86 16.82
N SER A 207 -3.33 -9.63 16.52
CA SER A 207 -4.60 -9.10 15.99
C SER A 207 -5.25 -8.09 16.95
N ALA A 208 -5.31 -8.41 18.24
CA ALA A 208 -5.91 -7.53 19.25
C ALA A 208 -5.13 -6.20 19.39
N GLN A 209 -3.79 -6.24 19.38
CA GLN A 209 -2.97 -5.03 19.45
C GLN A 209 -3.14 -4.15 18.21
N MET A 210 -3.20 -4.72 17.01
CA MET A 210 -3.43 -3.95 15.79
C MET A 210 -4.83 -3.33 15.79
N ARG A 211 -5.86 -4.07 16.19
CA ARG A 211 -7.22 -3.54 16.32
C ARG A 211 -7.26 -2.34 17.28
N ARG A 212 -6.62 -2.47 18.43
CA ARG A 212 -6.50 -1.40 19.43
C ARG A 212 -5.78 -0.18 18.87
N HIS A 213 -4.66 -0.40 18.16
CA HIS A 213 -3.89 0.66 17.52
C HIS A 213 -4.76 1.51 16.59
N ILE A 214 -5.53 0.88 15.69
CA ILE A 214 -6.37 1.60 14.72
C ILE A 214 -7.51 2.35 15.41
N LEU A 215 -8.12 1.76 16.46
CA LEU A 215 -9.13 2.45 17.25
C LEU A 215 -8.58 3.71 17.93
N GLN A 216 -7.42 3.60 18.55
CA GLN A 216 -6.76 4.73 19.21
C GLN A 216 -6.34 5.79 18.19
N GLU A 217 -5.96 5.37 16.98
CA GLU A 217 -5.67 6.31 15.89
C GLU A 217 -6.92 7.11 15.49
N GLY A 218 -8.06 6.45 15.30
CA GLY A 218 -9.33 7.12 15.05
C GLY A 218 -9.71 8.12 16.16
N GLN A 219 -9.61 7.69 17.41
CA GLN A 219 -9.91 8.54 18.57
C GLN A 219 -9.03 9.80 18.61
N ARG A 220 -7.71 9.66 18.37
CA ARG A 220 -6.78 10.80 18.31
C ARG A 220 -7.10 11.79 17.19
N MET A 221 -7.72 11.31 16.12
CA MET A 221 -8.14 12.12 14.98
C MET A 221 -9.59 12.67 15.11
N GLY A 222 -10.27 12.34 16.22
CA GLY A 222 -11.69 12.71 16.42
C GLY A 222 -12.64 11.95 15.49
N ILE A 223 -12.23 10.77 15.01
CA ILE A 223 -13.00 9.92 14.10
C ILE A 223 -13.60 8.77 14.91
N GLU A 224 -14.91 8.69 14.91
CA GLU A 224 -15.65 7.56 15.43
C GLU A 224 -15.81 6.50 14.32
N LEU A 225 -15.30 5.29 14.56
CA LEU A 225 -15.40 4.20 13.60
C LEU A 225 -16.74 3.47 13.81
N ASN A 226 -17.48 3.29 12.73
CA ASN A 226 -18.68 2.48 12.71
C ASN A 226 -18.29 0.99 12.75
N ILE A 227 -18.25 0.43 13.93
CA ILE A 227 -17.84 -0.95 14.18
C ILE A 227 -19.06 -1.73 14.63
N PRO A 228 -19.34 -2.92 14.04
CA PRO A 228 -20.37 -3.79 14.56
C PRO A 228 -20.10 -4.16 16.01
N ASP A 229 -21.12 -4.18 16.85
CA ASP A 229 -21.01 -4.65 18.22
C ASP A 229 -20.55 -6.11 18.24
N ASP A 230 -19.33 -6.36 18.73
CA ASP A 230 -18.74 -7.71 18.92
C ASP A 230 -19.40 -8.45 20.11
N THR A 231 -20.58 -8.06 20.54
CA THR A 231 -21.34 -8.80 21.54
C THR A 231 -21.96 -10.02 20.85
N PRO A 232 -21.49 -11.25 21.17
CA PRO A 232 -22.23 -12.42 20.71
C PRO A 232 -23.66 -12.31 21.23
N SER A 233 -24.62 -12.33 20.29
CA SER A 233 -26.02 -12.44 20.66
C SER A 233 -26.20 -13.65 21.59
N PRO A 234 -26.98 -13.53 22.67
CA PRO A 234 -27.16 -14.57 23.67
C PRO A 234 -27.75 -15.86 23.08
#